data_f3b1e199697ac829e1f389bc2b95034e
#
_entry.id   f3b1e199697ac829e1f389bc2b95034e
#
_cell.length_a   1.000
_cell.length_b   1.000
_cell.length_c   1.000
_cell.angle_alpha   90.00
_cell.angle_beta   90.00
_cell.angle_gamma   90.00
#
_symmetry.space_group_name_H-M   'P 1'
#
loop_
_entity.id
_entity.type
_entity.pdbx_description
1 polymer ?
#
loop_
_entity_poly.entity_id
_entity_poly.type
_entity_poly.pdbx_seq_one_letter_code
_entity_poly.pdbx_strand_id
1 'polypeptide(L)'
;SIFENVAYGLRVNGVTDNAFIRRRVEETLKGAALWDEVKDKLKVSAYALSGGQQQRLCIARAMAVSPSVLLMDEPASALDPISTAKVEELIHELKKQYTIVIVTHNMQQAARVSDSTAFFYMGEMVEFGDTKKDFH
;
A
#
# COMPACT_ATOMS: atom_id res chain seq x y z
N SER A 1 15.33 -1.29 10.18
CA SER A 1 15.80 -0.86 8.86
C SER A 1 14.70 -0.98 7.79
N ILE A 2 14.94 -0.38 6.65
CA ILE A 2 14.05 -0.50 5.47
C ILE A 2 13.92 -1.97 5.08
N PHE A 3 15.04 -2.68 4.97
CA PHE A 3 15.05 -4.11 4.62
C PHE A 3 14.23 -4.95 5.61
N GLU A 4 14.46 -4.80 6.91
CA GLU A 4 13.79 -5.62 7.93
C GLU A 4 12.29 -5.30 8.03
N ASN A 5 11.86 -4.09 7.72
CA ASN A 5 10.43 -3.77 7.62
C ASN A 5 9.73 -4.62 6.57
N VAL A 6 10.32 -4.79 5.40
CA VAL A 6 9.73 -5.62 4.34
C VAL A 6 9.87 -7.11 4.64
N ALA A 7 11.02 -7.53 5.18
CA ALA A 7 11.31 -8.92 5.50
C ALA A 7 10.52 -9.46 6.72
N TYR A 8 10.00 -8.58 7.56
CA TYR A 8 9.40 -8.94 8.84
C TYR A 8 8.33 -10.01 8.74
N GLY A 9 7.35 -9.84 7.86
CA GLY A 9 6.26 -10.80 7.69
C GLY A 9 6.75 -12.17 7.21
N LEU A 10 7.77 -12.21 6.36
CA LEU A 10 8.38 -13.46 5.91
C LEU A 10 9.05 -14.20 7.07
N ARG A 11 9.81 -13.49 7.89
CA ARG A 11 10.48 -14.07 9.07
C ARG A 11 9.49 -14.58 10.09
N VAL A 12 8.45 -13.83 10.39
CA VAL A 12 7.39 -14.24 11.33
C VAL A 12 6.65 -15.48 10.84
N ASN A 13 6.49 -15.65 9.53
CA ASN A 13 5.90 -16.84 8.92
C ASN A 13 6.89 -18.01 8.74
N GLY A 14 8.07 -17.93 9.34
CA GLY A 14 9.02 -19.03 9.39
C GLY A 14 9.93 -19.15 8.17
N VAL A 15 9.98 -18.17 7.28
CA VAL A 15 10.92 -18.14 6.16
C VAL A 15 12.33 -17.86 6.67
N THR A 16 13.26 -18.79 6.44
CA THR A 16 14.65 -18.72 6.93
C THR A 16 15.68 -18.60 5.80
N ASP A 17 15.30 -18.85 4.55
CA ASP A 17 16.16 -18.72 3.38
C ASP A 17 16.47 -17.25 3.10
N ASN A 18 17.68 -16.82 3.43
CA ASN A 18 18.12 -15.43 3.24
C ASN A 18 18.17 -15.01 1.76
N ALA A 19 18.47 -15.91 0.85
CA ALA A 19 18.45 -15.59 -0.57
C ALA A 19 17.04 -15.34 -1.09
N PHE A 20 16.07 -16.13 -0.65
CA PHE A 20 14.65 -15.92 -0.95
C PHE A 20 14.16 -14.58 -0.37
N ILE A 21 14.48 -14.30 0.90
CA ILE A 21 14.07 -13.05 1.56
C ILE A 21 14.62 -11.84 0.79
N ARG A 22 15.89 -11.83 0.40
CA ARG A 22 16.49 -10.72 -0.35
C ARG A 22 15.80 -10.51 -1.70
N ARG A 23 15.54 -11.57 -2.44
CA ARG A 23 14.81 -11.48 -3.72
C ARG A 23 13.40 -10.94 -3.52
N ARG A 24 12.69 -11.41 -2.51
CA ARG A 24 11.32 -10.98 -2.23
C ARG A 24 11.25 -9.53 -1.79
N VAL A 25 12.19 -9.07 -0.97
CA VAL A 25 12.30 -7.66 -0.56
C VAL A 25 12.53 -6.77 -1.78
N GLU A 26 13.47 -7.11 -2.65
CA GLU A 26 13.72 -6.36 -3.89
C GLU A 26 12.48 -6.32 -4.79
N GLU A 27 11.86 -7.47 -5.02
CA GLU A 27 10.66 -7.60 -5.84
C GLU A 27 9.51 -6.73 -5.35
N THR A 28 9.23 -6.75 -4.05
CA THR A 28 8.12 -5.98 -3.48
C THR A 28 8.43 -4.49 -3.38
N LEU A 29 9.67 -4.09 -3.15
CA LEU A 29 10.07 -2.69 -3.23
C LEU A 29 9.95 -2.14 -4.66
N LYS A 30 10.27 -2.94 -5.66
CA LYS A 30 10.02 -2.60 -7.07
C LYS A 30 8.50 -2.48 -7.33
N GLY A 31 7.73 -3.45 -6.86
CA GLY A 31 6.27 -3.44 -6.99
C GLY A 31 5.59 -2.26 -6.30
N ALA A 32 6.18 -1.73 -5.24
CA ALA A 32 5.73 -0.53 -4.53
C ALA A 32 6.32 0.78 -5.08
N ALA A 33 7.00 0.73 -6.22
CA ALA A 33 7.66 1.87 -6.86
C ALA A 33 8.64 2.61 -5.93
N LEU A 34 9.35 1.89 -5.08
CA LEU A 34 10.25 2.44 -4.06
C LEU A 34 11.72 2.00 -4.24
N TRP A 35 11.97 0.93 -5.00
CA TRP A 35 13.30 0.32 -5.09
C TRP A 35 14.40 1.30 -5.46
N ASP A 36 14.22 2.08 -6.51
CA ASP A 36 15.25 3.01 -6.98
C ASP A 36 15.59 4.10 -5.96
N GLU A 37 14.65 4.45 -5.08
CA GLU A 37 14.83 5.45 -4.04
C GLU A 37 15.55 4.89 -2.79
N VAL A 38 15.56 3.56 -2.58
CA VAL A 38 16.06 2.96 -1.32
C VAL A 38 17.11 1.87 -1.51
N LYS A 39 17.38 1.40 -2.71
CA LYS A 39 18.30 0.27 -3.00
C LYS A 39 19.69 0.41 -2.39
N ASP A 40 20.21 1.63 -2.28
CA ASP A 40 21.54 1.91 -1.74
C ASP A 40 21.52 2.21 -0.22
N LYS A 41 20.35 2.15 0.42
CA LYS A 41 20.17 2.47 1.85
C LYS A 41 19.24 1.53 2.59
N LEU A 42 19.20 0.26 2.20
CA LEU A 42 18.31 -0.75 2.80
C LEU A 42 18.55 -0.98 4.30
N LYS A 43 19.74 -0.72 4.78
CA LYS A 43 20.12 -0.83 6.21
C LYS A 43 19.75 0.39 7.05
N VAL A 44 19.38 1.50 6.42
CA VAL A 44 19.01 2.73 7.10
C VAL A 44 17.64 2.56 7.76
N SER A 45 17.39 3.32 8.84
CA SER A 45 16.11 3.36 9.52
C SER A 45 15.00 3.82 8.58
N ALA A 46 13.86 3.14 8.63
CA ALA A 46 12.67 3.54 7.88
C ALA A 46 12.14 4.92 8.29
N TYR A 47 12.42 5.37 9.50
CA TYR A 47 12.07 6.72 9.95
C TYR A 47 12.80 7.84 9.21
N ALA A 48 13.90 7.54 8.53
CA ALA A 48 14.61 8.51 7.69
C ALA A 48 13.91 8.78 6.35
N LEU A 49 12.89 8.00 6.00
CA LEU A 49 12.10 8.15 4.78
C LEU A 49 11.04 9.26 4.92
N SER A 50 10.66 9.88 3.81
CA SER A 50 9.50 10.78 3.76
C SER A 50 8.21 10.03 4.06
N GLY A 51 7.12 10.75 4.39
CA GLY A 51 5.81 10.14 4.65
C GLY A 51 5.30 9.28 3.50
N GLY A 52 5.43 9.76 2.26
CA GLY A 52 5.04 9.01 1.07
C GLY A 52 5.90 7.76 0.83
N GLN A 53 7.20 7.84 1.09
CA GLN A 53 8.09 6.70 1.02
C GLN A 53 7.77 5.67 2.12
N GLN A 54 7.49 6.11 3.33
CA GLN A 54 7.07 5.22 4.43
C GLN A 54 5.76 4.50 4.08
N GLN A 55 4.81 5.19 3.47
CA GLN A 55 3.56 4.57 3.04
C GLN A 55 3.78 3.50 1.97
N ARG A 56 4.61 3.78 0.96
CA ARG A 56 4.98 2.79 -0.06
C ARG A 56 5.77 1.62 0.53
N LEU A 57 6.60 1.88 1.56
CA LEU A 57 7.28 0.82 2.30
C LEU A 57 6.28 -0.11 3.03
N CYS A 58 5.26 0.45 3.66
CA CYS A 58 4.19 -0.34 4.29
C CYS A 58 3.45 -1.21 3.27
N ILE A 59 3.22 -0.71 2.07
CA ILE A 59 2.61 -1.47 0.98
C ILE A 59 3.53 -2.62 0.55
N ALA A 60 4.83 -2.37 0.36
CA ALA A 60 5.82 -3.41 0.05
C ALA A 60 5.86 -4.51 1.13
N ARG A 61 5.84 -4.11 2.40
CA ARG A 61 5.77 -5.04 3.54
C ARG A 61 4.55 -5.94 3.48
N ALA A 62 3.39 -5.36 3.19
CA ALA A 62 2.15 -6.13 3.06
C ALA A 62 2.20 -7.10 1.87
N MET A 63 2.76 -6.68 0.74
CA MET A 63 2.91 -7.52 -0.46
C MET A 63 3.89 -8.67 -0.27
N ALA A 64 4.88 -8.54 0.60
CA ALA A 64 5.95 -9.53 0.78
C ALA A 64 5.43 -10.94 1.14
N VAL A 65 4.33 -11.01 1.89
CA VAL A 65 3.70 -12.26 2.31
C VAL A 65 2.70 -12.82 1.29
N SER A 66 2.66 -12.26 0.09
CA SER A 66 1.80 -12.72 -1.03
C SER A 66 0.31 -12.81 -0.66
N PRO A 67 -0.31 -11.74 -0.17
CA PRO A 67 -1.72 -11.74 0.20
C PRO A 67 -2.63 -11.79 -1.03
N SER A 68 -3.86 -12.27 -0.85
CA SER A 68 -4.91 -12.15 -1.87
C SER A 68 -5.61 -10.80 -1.80
N VAL A 69 -5.69 -10.22 -0.61
CA VAL A 69 -6.36 -8.95 -0.33
C VAL A 69 -5.41 -8.01 0.40
N LEU A 70 -5.31 -6.78 -0.07
CA LEU A 70 -4.60 -5.69 0.61
C LEU A 70 -5.60 -4.79 1.30
N LEU A 71 -5.41 -4.57 2.59
CA LEU A 71 -6.22 -3.63 3.39
C LEU A 71 -5.41 -2.36 3.62
N MET A 72 -5.98 -1.22 3.25
CA MET A 72 -5.35 0.10 3.41
C MET A 72 -6.27 1.00 4.22
N ASP A 73 -5.77 1.53 5.32
CA ASP A 73 -6.50 2.44 6.18
C ASP A 73 -5.93 3.85 6.01
N GLU A 74 -6.73 4.75 5.44
CA GLU A 74 -6.36 6.14 5.19
C GLU A 74 -4.99 6.30 4.49
N PRO A 75 -4.75 5.66 3.32
CA PRO A 75 -3.40 5.49 2.77
C PRO A 75 -2.70 6.80 2.35
N ALA A 76 -3.42 7.90 2.24
CA ALA A 76 -2.84 9.19 1.84
C ALA A 76 -3.23 10.36 2.76
N SER A 77 -3.83 10.12 3.92
CA SER A 77 -4.41 11.17 4.79
C SER A 77 -3.39 12.19 5.31
N ALA A 78 -2.13 11.80 5.49
CA ALA A 78 -1.07 12.65 6.03
C ALA A 78 -0.02 13.04 4.97
N LEU A 79 -0.33 12.88 3.69
CA LEU A 79 0.60 13.12 2.59
C LEU A 79 0.31 14.45 1.87
N ASP A 80 1.38 15.07 1.36
CA ASP A 80 1.28 16.20 0.43
C ASP A 80 0.64 15.75 -0.92
N PRO A 81 0.20 16.69 -1.76
CA PRO A 81 -0.49 16.34 -3.02
C PRO A 81 0.35 15.48 -3.98
N ILE A 82 1.67 15.69 -4.05
CA ILE A 82 2.56 14.94 -4.93
C ILE A 82 2.70 13.50 -4.44
N SER A 83 2.93 13.32 -3.15
CA SER A 83 3.02 12.00 -2.53
C SER A 83 1.69 11.26 -2.58
N THR A 84 0.57 11.96 -2.40
CA THR A 84 -0.78 11.40 -2.57
C THR A 84 -0.98 10.87 -3.99
N ALA A 85 -0.63 11.63 -5.00
CA ALA A 85 -0.73 11.21 -6.40
C ALA A 85 0.10 9.94 -6.68
N LYS A 86 1.31 9.84 -6.15
CA LYS A 86 2.16 8.64 -6.28
C LYS A 86 1.53 7.41 -5.64
N VAL A 87 0.93 7.56 -4.46
CA VAL A 87 0.24 6.45 -3.77
C VAL A 87 -1.02 6.03 -4.55
N GLU A 88 -1.79 6.98 -5.05
CA GLU A 88 -2.98 6.68 -5.87
C GLU A 88 -2.62 5.98 -7.19
N GLU A 89 -1.57 6.42 -7.86
CA GLU A 89 -1.04 5.75 -9.05
C GLU A 89 -0.60 4.32 -8.75
N LEU A 90 0.10 4.11 -7.63
CA LEU A 90 0.48 2.78 -7.16
C LEU A 90 -0.76 1.90 -6.91
N ILE A 91 -1.81 2.42 -6.28
CA ILE A 91 -3.06 1.68 -6.06
C ILE A 91 -3.67 1.25 -7.41
N HIS A 92 -3.67 2.12 -8.41
CA HIS A 92 -4.16 1.77 -9.75
C HIS A 92 -3.37 0.63 -10.41
N GLU A 93 -2.07 0.58 -10.20
CA GLU A 93 -1.24 -0.53 -10.68
C GLU A 93 -1.49 -1.82 -9.89
N LEU A 94 -1.55 -1.73 -8.57
CA LEU A 94 -1.72 -2.89 -7.69
C LEU A 94 -3.09 -3.56 -7.82
N LYS A 95 -4.15 -2.81 -8.11
CA LYS A 95 -5.49 -3.40 -8.27
C LYS A 95 -5.61 -4.34 -9.47
N LYS A 96 -4.63 -4.35 -10.37
CA LYS A 96 -4.54 -5.32 -11.46
C LYS A 96 -4.19 -6.72 -10.98
N GLN A 97 -3.55 -6.83 -9.82
CA GLN A 97 -3.04 -8.09 -9.25
C GLN A 97 -3.69 -8.45 -7.91
N TYR A 98 -4.16 -7.46 -7.16
CA TYR A 98 -4.70 -7.63 -5.81
C TYR A 98 -6.14 -7.13 -5.73
N THR A 99 -6.93 -7.75 -4.88
CA THR A 99 -8.15 -7.13 -4.36
C THR A 99 -7.73 -6.14 -3.28
N ILE A 100 -8.11 -4.88 -3.42
CA ILE A 100 -7.74 -3.82 -2.50
C ILE A 100 -9.00 -3.29 -1.80
N VAL A 101 -8.96 -3.25 -0.48
CA VAL A 101 -9.99 -2.63 0.35
C VAL A 101 -9.38 -1.41 1.02
N ILE A 102 -9.95 -0.23 0.78
CA ILE A 102 -9.47 1.04 1.31
C ILE A 102 -10.54 1.63 2.22
N VAL A 103 -10.13 2.02 3.43
CA VAL A 103 -10.93 2.86 4.31
C VAL A 103 -10.44 4.30 4.17
N THR A 104 -11.33 5.22 3.85
CA THR A 104 -11.01 6.64 3.74
C THR A 104 -12.23 7.51 4.08
N HIS A 105 -11.99 8.66 4.67
CA HIS A 105 -13.01 9.69 4.84
C HIS A 105 -12.99 10.72 3.68
N ASN A 106 -12.04 10.57 2.75
CA ASN A 106 -11.91 11.46 1.60
C ASN A 106 -12.70 10.91 0.41
N MET A 107 -13.90 11.47 0.20
CA MET A 107 -14.80 11.06 -0.89
C MET A 107 -14.18 11.24 -2.28
N GLN A 108 -13.36 12.28 -2.46
CA GLN A 108 -12.67 12.52 -3.73
C GLN A 108 -11.62 11.44 -4.02
N GLN A 109 -10.89 10.99 -2.99
CA GLN A 109 -9.97 9.86 -3.13
C GLN A 109 -10.72 8.58 -3.49
N ALA A 110 -11.81 8.27 -2.80
CA ALA A 110 -12.65 7.11 -3.12
C ALA A 110 -13.10 7.15 -4.59
N ALA A 111 -13.57 8.30 -5.05
CA ALA A 111 -14.01 8.48 -6.44
C ALA A 111 -12.88 8.26 -7.46
N ARG A 112 -11.63 8.63 -7.14
CA ARG A 112 -10.50 8.48 -8.06
C ARG A 112 -9.96 7.06 -8.14
N VAL A 113 -9.92 6.32 -7.03
CA VAL A 113 -9.17 5.06 -6.97
C VAL A 113 -10.01 3.80 -6.97
N SER A 114 -11.27 3.88 -6.52
CA SER A 114 -12.10 2.68 -6.33
C SER A 114 -12.97 2.36 -7.55
N ASP A 115 -13.27 1.08 -7.71
CA ASP A 115 -14.23 0.57 -8.69
C ASP A 115 -15.63 0.51 -8.09
N SER A 116 -15.72 0.13 -6.80
CA SER A 116 -16.96 0.12 -6.02
C SER A 116 -16.73 0.86 -4.71
N THR A 117 -17.77 1.51 -4.22
CA THR A 117 -17.74 2.28 -2.96
C THR A 117 -18.86 1.84 -2.03
N ALA A 118 -18.54 1.66 -0.76
CA ALA A 118 -19.49 1.48 0.32
C ALA A 118 -19.46 2.73 1.22
N PHE A 119 -20.62 3.34 1.41
CA PHE A 119 -20.76 4.49 2.30
C PHE A 119 -21.33 4.07 3.65
N PHE A 120 -20.59 4.36 4.71
CA PHE A 120 -20.99 4.10 6.09
C PHE A 120 -21.32 5.38 6.83
N TYR A 121 -22.40 5.35 7.60
CA TYR A 121 -22.78 6.42 8.50
C TYR A 121 -23.29 5.84 9.83
N MET A 122 -22.73 6.33 10.93
CA MET A 122 -23.09 5.89 12.29
C MET A 122 -23.01 4.36 12.49
N GLY A 123 -22.04 3.71 11.84
CA GLY A 123 -21.81 2.26 11.93
C GLY A 123 -22.71 1.41 11.03
N GLU A 124 -23.56 2.02 10.25
CA GLU A 124 -24.44 1.33 9.29
C GLU A 124 -24.00 1.61 7.86
N MET A 125 -24.06 0.58 7.00
CA MET A 125 -23.83 0.74 5.58
C MET A 125 -25.08 1.33 4.94
N VAL A 126 -24.96 2.58 4.50
CA VAL A 126 -26.07 3.36 3.92
C VAL A 126 -26.24 3.05 2.44
N GLU A 127 -25.13 2.92 1.72
CA GLU A 127 -25.12 2.72 0.27
C GLU A 127 -23.91 1.89 -0.15
N PHE A 128 -24.08 1.08 -1.19
CA PHE A 128 -23.01 0.33 -1.84
C PHE A 128 -23.30 0.24 -3.34
N GLY A 129 -22.31 0.57 -4.17
CA GLY A 129 -22.48 0.53 -5.60
C GLY A 129 -21.24 0.81 -6.41
N ASP A 130 -21.42 0.91 -7.71
CA ASP A 130 -20.38 1.28 -8.68
C ASP A 130 -19.97 2.74 -8.46
N THR A 131 -18.67 2.98 -8.21
CA THR A 131 -18.17 4.33 -7.88
C THR A 131 -18.50 5.36 -8.95
N LYS A 132 -18.37 5.01 -10.22
CA LYS A 132 -18.58 5.96 -11.33
C LYS A 132 -20.06 6.28 -11.57
N LYS A 133 -20.96 5.38 -11.22
CA LYS A 133 -22.39 5.54 -11.45
C LYS A 133 -23.08 6.20 -10.25
N ASP A 134 -22.70 5.79 -9.05
CA ASP A 134 -23.49 6.06 -7.85
C ASP A 134 -22.87 7.14 -6.96
N PHE A 135 -21.56 7.45 -7.14
CA PHE A 135 -20.80 8.36 -6.26
C PHE A 135 -20.09 9.51 -6.99
N HIS A 136 -20.48 9.86 -8.20
CA HIS A 136 -19.98 11.01 -8.95
C HIS A 136 -20.95 12.18 -8.96
#